data_8bb25a88a83de247d498b5f301276ab6
#
_entry.id   8bb25a88a83de247d498b5f301276ab6
#
_cell.length_a   1.000
_cell.length_b   1.000
_cell.length_c   1.000
_cell.angle_alpha   90.00
_cell.angle_beta   90.00
_cell.angle_gamma   90.00
#
_symmetry.space_group_name_H-M   'P 1'
#
loop_
_entity.id
_entity.type
_entity.pdbx_description
1 polymer ?
#
loop_
_entity_poly.entity_id
_entity_poly.type
_entity_poly.pdbx_seq_one_letter_code
_entity_poly.pdbx_strand_id
1 'polypeptide(L)'
;EGSIVQTFFVTAASFGALSLYGYTTKRDLTAMGSFLIMGLFGLIIASLVSMFLPSPSPWLNFVISAVGVLVFAGLTAYDTQKIKEMYFEGDDVLVAGRKAIMGALTLYLDFLNLFMFLLQFLGNRNN
;
A
#
# COMPACT_ATOMS: atom_id res chain seq x y z
N GLU A 1 -16.22 -12.89 9.61
CA GLU A 1 -16.08 -13.53 8.32
C GLU A 1 -16.63 -12.67 7.19
N GLY A 2 -17.84 -12.15 7.34
CA GLY A 2 -18.35 -11.16 6.41
C GLY A 2 -17.45 -9.97 6.29
N SER A 3 -16.81 -9.58 7.40
CA SER A 3 -15.85 -8.47 7.41
C SER A 3 -14.64 -8.75 6.54
N ILE A 4 -14.15 -9.97 6.55
CA ILE A 4 -12.96 -10.33 5.74
C ILE A 4 -13.31 -10.25 4.26
N VAL A 5 -14.42 -10.84 3.86
CA VAL A 5 -14.86 -10.81 2.47
C VAL A 5 -15.13 -9.39 2.01
N GLN A 6 -15.85 -8.63 2.82
CA GLN A 6 -16.17 -7.24 2.53
C GLN A 6 -14.90 -6.40 2.39
N THR A 7 -13.96 -6.58 3.33
CA THR A 7 -12.69 -5.85 3.31
C THR A 7 -11.88 -6.22 2.07
N PHE A 8 -11.90 -7.50 1.69
CA PHE A 8 -11.20 -7.93 0.48
C PHE A 8 -11.74 -7.21 -0.75
N PHE A 9 -13.06 -7.13 -0.89
CA PHE A 9 -13.65 -6.45 -2.04
C PHE A 9 -13.37 -4.95 -2.02
N VAL A 10 -13.42 -4.31 -0.86
CA VAL A 10 -13.08 -2.90 -0.74
C VAL A 10 -11.61 -2.68 -1.13
N THR A 11 -10.74 -3.57 -0.66
CA THR A 11 -9.32 -3.47 -0.98
C THR A 11 -9.08 -3.64 -2.47
N ALA A 12 -9.73 -4.65 -3.08
CA ALA A 12 -9.56 -4.92 -4.50
C ALA A 12 -10.05 -3.74 -5.34
N ALA A 13 -11.19 -3.16 -4.99
CA ALA A 13 -11.73 -2.02 -5.71
C ALA A 13 -10.82 -0.80 -5.56
N SER A 14 -10.35 -0.54 -4.34
CA SER A 14 -9.46 0.58 -4.07
C SER A 14 -8.12 0.41 -4.78
N PHE A 15 -7.58 -0.80 -4.71
CA PHE A 15 -6.31 -1.11 -5.34
C PHE A 15 -6.40 -0.94 -6.86
N GLY A 16 -7.48 -1.43 -7.45
CA GLY A 16 -7.70 -1.28 -8.89
C GLY A 16 -7.82 0.18 -9.30
N ALA A 17 -8.59 0.94 -8.54
CA ALA A 17 -8.77 2.36 -8.85
C ALA A 17 -7.46 3.14 -8.72
N LEU A 18 -6.69 2.86 -7.65
CA LEU A 18 -5.43 3.54 -7.43
C LEU A 18 -4.37 3.13 -8.45
N SER A 19 -4.37 1.86 -8.86
CA SER A 19 -3.47 1.40 -9.91
C SER A 19 -3.79 2.08 -11.24
N LEU A 20 -5.07 2.21 -11.57
CA LEU A 20 -5.48 2.94 -12.75
C LEU A 20 -5.06 4.40 -12.70
N TYR A 21 -5.23 5.02 -11.54
CA TYR A 21 -4.81 6.41 -11.37
C TYR A 21 -3.29 6.54 -11.60
N GLY A 22 -2.50 5.67 -10.97
CA GLY A 22 -1.05 5.71 -11.12
C GLY A 22 -0.61 5.45 -12.55
N TYR A 23 -1.33 4.59 -13.26
CA TYR A 23 -1.01 4.26 -14.64
C TYR A 23 -1.34 5.39 -15.60
N THR A 24 -2.46 6.08 -15.37
CA THR A 24 -2.99 7.05 -16.33
C THR A 24 -2.64 8.50 -16.00
N THR A 25 -2.28 8.80 -14.75
CA THR A 25 -1.97 10.17 -14.36
C THR A 25 -0.75 10.68 -15.08
N LYS A 26 -0.79 11.95 -15.46
CA LYS A 26 0.36 12.62 -16.07
C LYS A 26 1.24 13.29 -15.03
N ARG A 27 0.79 13.33 -13.78
CA ARG A 27 1.59 13.88 -12.69
C ARG A 27 2.75 12.97 -12.37
N ASP A 28 3.89 13.59 -12.07
CA ASP A 28 5.03 12.84 -11.56
C ASP A 28 4.83 12.61 -10.07
N LEU A 29 4.71 11.34 -9.69
CA LEU A 29 4.45 10.96 -8.29
C LEU A 29 5.72 10.72 -7.49
N THR A 30 6.89 11.05 -8.05
CA THR A 30 8.17 10.80 -7.40
C THR A 30 8.29 11.50 -6.04
N ALA A 31 7.88 12.76 -5.98
CA ALA A 31 7.93 13.51 -4.72
C ALA A 31 7.00 12.92 -3.68
N MET A 32 5.82 12.48 -4.12
CA MET A 32 4.87 11.80 -3.23
C MET A 32 5.45 10.48 -2.74
N GLY A 33 6.17 9.77 -3.62
CA GLY A 33 6.82 8.52 -3.25
C GLY A 33 7.80 8.69 -2.09
N SER A 34 8.62 9.74 -2.14
CA SER A 34 9.55 10.02 -1.05
C SER A 34 8.82 10.29 0.25
N PHE A 35 7.75 11.08 0.19
CA PHE A 35 6.93 11.37 1.36
C PHE A 35 6.31 10.09 1.92
N LEU A 36 5.82 9.23 1.05
CA LEU A 36 5.18 7.97 1.47
C LEU A 36 6.17 7.00 2.10
N ILE A 37 7.41 6.97 1.59
CA ILE A 37 8.46 6.13 2.19
C ILE A 37 8.76 6.62 3.61
N MET A 38 8.81 7.94 3.81
CA MET A 38 8.97 8.50 5.15
C MET A 38 7.80 8.10 6.04
N GLY A 39 6.59 8.13 5.51
CA GLY A 39 5.41 7.68 6.24
C GLY A 39 5.49 6.21 6.61
N LEU A 40 6.03 5.39 5.71
CA LEU A 40 6.21 3.97 5.98
C LEU A 40 7.18 3.74 7.13
N PHE A 41 8.31 4.45 7.15
CA PHE A 41 9.23 4.36 8.28
C PHE A 41 8.57 4.82 9.57
N GLY A 42 7.78 5.88 9.50
CA GLY A 42 7.01 6.34 10.67
C GLY A 42 6.06 5.28 11.19
N LEU A 43 5.40 4.55 10.28
CA LEU A 43 4.51 3.46 10.66
C LEU A 43 5.27 2.34 11.36
N ILE A 44 6.43 1.98 10.83
CA ILE A 44 7.24 0.92 11.43
C ILE A 44 7.65 1.31 12.84
N ILE A 45 8.11 2.55 13.01
CA ILE A 45 8.53 3.05 14.32
C ILE A 45 7.33 3.10 15.28
N ALA A 46 6.18 3.59 14.82
CA ALA A 46 4.99 3.66 15.65
C ALA A 46 4.53 2.27 16.08
N SER A 47 4.61 1.31 15.16
CA SER A 47 4.22 -0.07 15.47
C SER A 47 5.15 -0.68 16.52
N LEU A 48 6.45 -0.42 16.40
CA LEU A 48 7.42 -0.91 17.38
C LEU A 48 7.18 -0.29 18.75
N VAL A 49 6.91 1.01 18.80
CA VAL A 49 6.61 1.70 20.06
C VAL A 49 5.35 1.09 20.67
N SER A 50 4.34 0.83 19.84
CA SER A 50 3.09 0.24 20.32
C SER A 50 3.31 -1.12 20.98
N MET A 51 4.24 -1.93 20.43
CA MET A 51 4.54 -3.25 20.98
C MET A 51 5.15 -3.18 22.38
N PHE A 52 5.85 -2.10 22.69
CA PHE A 52 6.52 -1.96 23.98
C PHE A 52 5.64 -1.31 25.04
N LEU A 53 4.45 -0.85 24.68
CA LEU A 53 3.53 -0.27 25.65
C LEU A 53 2.93 -1.38 26.52
N PRO A 54 2.81 -1.15 27.83
CA PRO A 54 2.26 -2.18 28.72
C PRO A 54 0.80 -2.49 28.43
N SER A 55 0.05 -1.52 27.95
CA SER A 55 -1.32 -1.77 27.57
C SER A 55 -1.59 -1.11 26.21
N PRO A 56 -1.99 -1.90 25.20
CA PRO A 56 -2.23 -1.35 23.87
C PRO A 56 -3.38 -0.35 23.90
N SER A 57 -3.16 0.79 23.29
CA SER A 57 -4.21 1.80 23.18
C SER A 57 -5.03 1.55 21.92
N PRO A 58 -6.37 1.39 22.05
CA PRO A 58 -7.20 1.26 20.86
C PRO A 58 -7.10 2.48 19.94
N TRP A 59 -6.93 3.66 20.55
CA TRP A 59 -6.78 4.88 19.80
C TRP A 59 -5.50 4.84 18.93
N LEU A 60 -4.39 4.38 19.51
CA LEU A 60 -3.14 4.29 18.78
C LEU A 60 -3.25 3.29 17.61
N ASN A 61 -3.87 2.14 17.84
CA ASN A 61 -4.09 1.15 16.80
C ASN A 61 -4.96 1.72 15.67
N PHE A 62 -5.97 2.47 16.01
CA PHE A 62 -6.84 3.09 15.01
C PHE A 62 -6.04 4.07 14.14
N VAL A 63 -5.24 4.93 14.77
CA VAL A 63 -4.43 5.92 14.05
C VAL A 63 -3.42 5.23 13.15
N ILE A 64 -2.74 4.20 13.65
CA ILE A 64 -1.77 3.45 12.85
C ILE A 64 -2.45 2.83 11.64
N SER A 65 -3.62 2.23 11.84
CA SER A 65 -4.36 1.60 10.74
C SER A 65 -4.79 2.63 9.70
N ALA A 66 -5.28 3.78 10.14
CA ALA A 66 -5.71 4.84 9.21
C ALA A 66 -4.53 5.37 8.39
N VAL A 67 -3.42 5.65 9.06
CA VAL A 67 -2.22 6.14 8.36
C VAL A 67 -1.69 5.06 7.43
N GLY A 68 -1.72 3.79 7.86
CA GLY A 68 -1.30 2.68 7.01
C GLY A 68 -2.10 2.57 5.73
N VAL A 69 -3.43 2.72 5.83
CA VAL A 69 -4.29 2.73 4.65
C VAL A 69 -3.86 3.83 3.69
N LEU A 70 -3.66 5.04 4.21
CA LEU A 70 -3.29 6.17 3.36
C LEU A 70 -1.92 5.96 2.71
N VAL A 71 -0.96 5.47 3.48
CA VAL A 71 0.40 5.25 2.96
C VAL A 71 0.40 4.20 1.86
N PHE A 72 -0.24 3.04 2.10
CA PHE A 72 -0.22 1.98 1.11
C PHE A 72 -1.14 2.26 -0.07
N ALA A 73 -2.20 3.04 0.14
CA ALA A 73 -3.00 3.51 -0.98
C ALA A 73 -2.16 4.40 -1.90
N GLY A 74 -1.44 5.36 -1.31
CA GLY A 74 -0.55 6.22 -2.07
C GLY A 74 0.58 5.46 -2.74
N LEU A 75 1.15 4.48 -2.03
CA LEU A 75 2.21 3.65 -2.60
C LEU A 75 1.71 2.82 -3.78
N THR A 76 0.46 2.37 -3.75
CA THR A 76 -0.12 1.64 -4.87
C THR A 76 -0.08 2.47 -6.15
N ALA A 77 -0.50 3.73 -6.06
CA ALA A 77 -0.48 4.62 -7.21
C ALA A 77 0.95 4.92 -7.64
N TYR A 78 1.81 5.24 -6.69
CA TYR A 78 3.21 5.56 -6.96
C TYR A 78 3.93 4.37 -7.59
N ASP A 79 3.76 3.18 -7.01
CA ASP A 79 4.44 1.98 -7.50
C ASP A 79 3.95 1.59 -8.89
N THR A 80 2.65 1.76 -9.15
CA THR A 80 2.11 1.49 -10.49
C THR A 80 2.75 2.40 -11.53
N GLN A 81 2.88 3.69 -11.20
CA GLN A 81 3.52 4.63 -12.12
C GLN A 81 4.97 4.28 -12.34
N LYS A 82 5.68 3.93 -11.27
CA LYS A 82 7.09 3.59 -11.35
C LYS A 82 7.30 2.33 -12.18
N ILE A 83 6.45 1.33 -12.00
CA ILE A 83 6.53 0.10 -12.78
C ILE A 83 6.28 0.38 -14.25
N LYS A 84 5.31 1.23 -14.57
CA LYS A 84 5.05 1.63 -15.94
C LYS A 84 6.27 2.28 -16.56
N GLU A 85 6.95 3.15 -15.80
CA GLU A 85 8.14 3.85 -16.28
C GLU A 85 9.35 2.93 -16.43
N MET A 86 9.37 1.81 -15.72
CA MET A 86 10.47 0.85 -15.82
C MET A 86 10.47 0.08 -17.13
N TYR A 87 9.32 -0.01 -17.79
CA TYR A 87 9.23 -0.73 -19.05
C TYR A 87 9.87 0.09 -20.17
N PHE A 88 10.81 -0.54 -20.86
CA PHE A 88 11.55 0.08 -21.93
C PHE A 88 11.47 -0.83 -23.15
N GLU A 89 11.07 -0.27 -24.28
CA GLU A 89 10.86 -1.06 -25.49
C GLU A 89 12.13 -1.77 -25.98
N GLY A 90 13.30 -1.23 -25.65
CA GLY A 90 14.58 -1.81 -26.02
C GLY A 90 15.01 -2.98 -25.15
N ASP A 91 14.27 -3.28 -24.05
CA ASP A 91 14.62 -4.39 -23.17
C ASP A 91 14.47 -5.72 -23.90
N ASP A 92 15.40 -6.64 -23.65
CA ASP A 92 15.22 -7.99 -24.17
C ASP A 92 14.21 -8.74 -23.31
N VAL A 93 13.82 -9.93 -23.76
CA VAL A 93 12.75 -10.70 -23.11
C VAL A 93 13.10 -11.04 -21.67
N LEU A 94 14.37 -11.35 -21.40
CA LEU A 94 14.80 -11.72 -20.06
C LEU A 94 14.70 -10.56 -19.09
N VAL A 95 15.18 -9.38 -19.49
CA VAL A 95 15.15 -8.18 -18.67
C VAL A 95 13.70 -7.75 -18.42
N ALA A 96 12.87 -7.75 -19.47
CA ALA A 96 11.47 -7.39 -19.35
C ALA A 96 10.74 -8.34 -18.40
N GLY A 97 11.05 -9.64 -18.46
CA GLY A 97 10.46 -10.63 -17.57
C GLY A 97 10.82 -10.38 -16.12
N ARG A 98 12.07 -10.04 -15.84
CA ARG A 98 12.51 -9.74 -14.48
C ARG A 98 11.81 -8.50 -13.93
N LYS A 99 11.67 -7.46 -14.75
CA LYS A 99 10.96 -6.25 -14.34
C LYS A 99 9.50 -6.55 -14.06
N ALA A 100 8.86 -7.39 -14.86
CA ALA A 100 7.47 -7.78 -14.64
C ALA A 100 7.30 -8.51 -13.31
N ILE A 101 8.20 -9.44 -13.00
CA ILE A 101 8.15 -10.18 -11.74
C ILE A 101 8.34 -9.24 -10.55
N MET A 102 9.33 -8.36 -10.62
CA MET A 102 9.57 -7.40 -9.55
C MET A 102 8.39 -6.48 -9.34
N GLY A 103 7.81 -5.99 -10.45
CA GLY A 103 6.64 -5.13 -10.37
C GLY A 103 5.44 -5.84 -9.76
N ALA A 104 5.21 -7.09 -10.17
CA ALA A 104 4.11 -7.89 -9.63
C ALA A 104 4.28 -8.12 -8.13
N LEU A 105 5.51 -8.43 -7.70
CA LEU A 105 5.79 -8.63 -6.27
C LEU A 105 5.55 -7.36 -5.48
N THR A 106 5.99 -6.21 -6.00
CA THR A 106 5.81 -4.94 -5.32
C THR A 106 4.32 -4.64 -5.13
N LEU A 107 3.54 -4.80 -6.20
CA LEU A 107 2.11 -4.54 -6.12
C LEU A 107 1.38 -5.56 -5.24
N TYR A 108 1.84 -6.81 -5.27
CA TYR A 108 1.26 -7.83 -4.39
C TYR A 108 1.46 -7.47 -2.92
N LEU A 109 2.66 -7.03 -2.57
CA LEU A 109 2.95 -6.61 -1.20
C LEU A 109 2.15 -5.37 -0.81
N ASP A 110 2.01 -4.42 -1.73
CA ASP A 110 1.17 -3.25 -1.48
C ASP A 110 -0.27 -3.66 -1.22
N PHE A 111 -0.79 -4.61 -2.01
CA PHE A 111 -2.15 -5.11 -1.83
C PHE A 111 -2.32 -5.78 -0.47
N LEU A 112 -1.39 -6.65 -0.10
CA LEU A 112 -1.47 -7.36 1.18
C LEU A 112 -1.44 -6.40 2.36
N ASN A 113 -0.54 -5.42 2.30
CA ASN A 113 -0.44 -4.44 3.39
C ASN A 113 -1.68 -3.56 3.45
N LEU A 114 -2.18 -3.14 2.31
CA LEU A 114 -3.40 -2.36 2.26
C LEU A 114 -4.58 -3.15 2.83
N PHE A 115 -4.68 -4.41 2.44
CA PHE A 115 -5.73 -5.30 2.95
C PHE A 115 -5.63 -5.44 4.47
N MET A 116 -4.43 -5.67 4.99
CA MET A 116 -4.23 -5.80 6.43
C MET A 116 -4.64 -4.55 7.18
N PHE A 117 -4.21 -3.39 6.70
CA PHE A 117 -4.54 -2.14 7.37
C PHE A 117 -6.02 -1.81 7.27
N LEU A 118 -6.64 -2.10 6.13
CA LEU A 118 -8.09 -1.92 5.99
C LEU A 118 -8.85 -2.87 6.91
N LEU A 119 -8.37 -4.10 7.02
CA LEU A 119 -9.00 -5.08 7.91
C LEU A 119 -8.95 -4.60 9.36
N GLN A 120 -7.80 -4.10 9.80
CA GLN A 120 -7.66 -3.54 11.14
C GLN A 120 -8.52 -2.31 11.33
N PHE A 121 -8.52 -1.43 10.35
CA PHE A 121 -9.28 -0.18 10.43
C PHE A 121 -10.78 -0.43 10.52
N LEU A 122 -11.29 -1.28 9.64
CA LEU A 122 -12.71 -1.60 9.61
C LEU A 122 -13.11 -2.49 10.79
N GLY A 123 -12.22 -3.38 11.21
CA GLY A 123 -12.47 -4.21 12.39
C GLY A 123 -12.58 -3.38 13.65
N ASN A 124 -11.65 -2.43 13.84
CA ASN A 124 -11.70 -1.52 14.98
C ASN A 124 -12.96 -0.68 14.98
N ARG A 125 -13.41 -0.32 13.80
CA ARG A 125 -14.58 0.51 13.64
C ARG A 125 -15.85 -0.22 14.02
N ASN A 126 -15.88 -1.53 13.80
CA ASN A 126 -17.04 -2.35 14.09
C ASN A 126 -17.09 -2.84 15.54
N ASN A 127 -16.02 -2.65 16.27
CA ASN A 127 -15.95 -2.98 17.69
C ASN A 127 -16.28 -1.75 18.51
#